data_c4e10deb249b3114f21312f881ed3526
#
_entry.id   c4e10deb249b3114f21312f881ed3526
#
_cell.length_a   1.000
_cell.length_b   1.000
_cell.length_c   1.000
_cell.angle_alpha   90.00
_cell.angle_beta   90.00
_cell.angle_gamma   90.00
#
_symmetry.space_group_name_H-M   'P 1'
#
loop_
_entity.id
_entity.type
_entity.pdbx_description
1 polymer ?
#
loop_
_entity_poly.entity_id
_entity_poly.type
_entity_poly.pdbx_seq_one_letter_code
_entity_poly.pdbx_strand_id
1 'polypeptide(L)'
;MSKEPVAIVGIGQTKHVAARRDVSLAGLVREAAARALADAELTWADIDAVVIGKAPDFFEGVMMPELYLADALGAVGKPMLRVHTAGSVGGSTALVAANLVAARVHRTVLTLAFEKQSESNAMWGLSLPVPFQQPLLAGAGGFFAPHVRAYMRRTGAPDTIGSLVAYKDRRNALKNPYAHLHEHDLTLEKVQASPMLWDPIRYSETCPSSDGACAMVLTDRAGADRAPRPAAWVHGGAMRSEPTLFAGKDFVSPRAGSDCAADVYRQAGITDPRRQIDAVEMYVPFSWYEPMWLENLGFAAEGEGWKLTEAGVTELDGDLPVNPSGGVLSTNPIGASGMIRFAEAALQVRREAGEHQVDGARRALGHAYGGGAQFFAMWLVGAEPPTG
;
A
#
# COMPACT_ATOMS: atom_id res chain seq x y z
N MET A 1 18.89 23.54 -6.16
CA MET A 1 19.24 22.45 -7.08
C MET A 1 17.95 21.75 -7.47
N SER A 2 17.69 21.56 -8.77
CA SER A 2 16.56 20.73 -9.22
C SER A 2 16.77 19.30 -8.71
N LYS A 3 15.70 18.66 -8.21
CA LYS A 3 15.75 17.27 -7.79
C LYS A 3 15.97 16.38 -9.02
N GLU A 4 16.73 15.29 -8.86
CA GLU A 4 16.85 14.28 -9.90
C GLU A 4 15.50 13.59 -10.10
N PRO A 5 15.01 13.42 -11.35
CA PRO A 5 13.85 12.56 -11.61
C PRO A 5 14.12 11.12 -11.17
N VAL A 6 13.12 10.52 -10.52
CA VAL A 6 13.21 9.16 -10.00
C VAL A 6 12.31 8.24 -10.80
N ALA A 7 12.86 7.13 -11.25
CA ALA A 7 12.17 6.12 -12.01
C ALA A 7 12.14 4.78 -11.25
N ILE A 8 11.02 4.07 -11.34
CA ILE A 8 10.86 2.68 -10.93
C ILE A 8 11.07 1.83 -12.19
N VAL A 9 12.15 1.05 -12.21
CA VAL A 9 12.56 0.25 -13.37
C VAL A 9 12.41 -1.25 -13.16
N GLY A 10 12.25 -1.70 -11.93
CA GLY A 10 12.03 -3.11 -11.60
C GLY A 10 11.05 -3.28 -10.45
N ILE A 11 10.19 -4.28 -10.57
CA ILE A 11 9.18 -4.62 -9.56
C ILE A 11 9.17 -6.14 -9.37
N GLY A 12 9.16 -6.60 -8.12
CA GLY A 12 9.08 -8.01 -7.79
C GLY A 12 8.19 -8.25 -6.57
N GLN A 13 7.21 -9.10 -6.74
CA GLN A 13 6.33 -9.57 -5.66
C GLN A 13 6.49 -11.07 -5.47
N THR A 14 6.36 -11.55 -4.24
CA THR A 14 6.18 -12.98 -3.97
C THR A 14 4.71 -13.35 -4.16
N LYS A 15 4.38 -14.64 -4.34
CA LYS A 15 3.01 -15.09 -4.12
C LYS A 15 2.66 -14.86 -2.67
N HIS A 16 1.59 -14.10 -2.43
CA HIS A 16 1.06 -13.86 -1.09
C HIS A 16 0.10 -14.99 -0.69
N VAL A 17 0.25 -15.51 0.50
CA VAL A 17 -0.58 -16.61 1.03
C VAL A 17 -0.68 -16.51 2.55
N ALA A 18 -1.54 -17.33 3.15
CA ALA A 18 -1.71 -17.36 4.61
C ALA A 18 -0.41 -17.71 5.36
N ALA A 19 0.43 -18.59 4.78
CA ALA A 19 1.70 -19.00 5.41
C ALA A 19 2.71 -19.51 4.36
N ARG A 20 3.87 -18.86 4.25
CA ARG A 20 5.02 -19.25 3.42
C ARG A 20 5.98 -20.13 4.24
N ARG A 21 5.53 -21.37 4.51
CA ARG A 21 6.34 -22.36 5.27
C ARG A 21 7.48 -22.96 4.46
N ASP A 22 7.48 -22.77 3.16
CA ASP A 22 8.43 -23.26 2.18
C ASP A 22 9.75 -22.47 2.18
N VAL A 23 9.76 -21.25 2.72
CA VAL A 23 10.94 -20.36 2.74
C VAL A 23 11.15 -19.73 4.11
N SER A 24 12.41 -19.46 4.43
CA SER A 24 12.79 -18.61 5.58
C SER A 24 12.45 -17.14 5.29
N LEU A 25 12.51 -16.27 6.32
CA LEU A 25 12.38 -14.82 6.12
C LEU A 25 13.41 -14.30 5.09
N ALA A 26 14.68 -14.74 5.20
CA ALA A 26 15.72 -14.38 4.24
C ALA A 26 15.42 -14.88 2.83
N GLY A 27 14.86 -16.09 2.68
CA GLY A 27 14.42 -16.63 1.40
C GLY A 27 13.28 -15.83 0.79
N LEU A 28 12.29 -15.42 1.59
CA LEU A 28 11.15 -14.61 1.17
C LEU A 28 11.59 -13.25 0.60
N VAL A 29 12.45 -12.52 1.32
CA VAL A 29 12.91 -11.20 0.86
C VAL A 29 13.81 -11.31 -0.38
N ARG A 30 14.65 -12.36 -0.44
CA ARG A 30 15.49 -12.62 -1.60
C ARG A 30 14.67 -12.94 -2.85
N GLU A 31 13.56 -13.68 -2.71
CA GLU A 31 12.65 -13.99 -3.82
C GLU A 31 12.09 -12.70 -4.45
N ALA A 32 11.55 -11.80 -3.64
CA ALA A 32 11.02 -10.53 -4.13
C ALA A 32 12.11 -9.66 -4.77
N ALA A 33 13.26 -9.52 -4.11
CA ALA A 33 14.38 -8.74 -4.61
C ALA A 33 14.95 -9.30 -5.93
N ALA A 34 15.11 -10.62 -6.04
CA ALA A 34 15.58 -11.26 -7.27
C ALA A 34 14.62 -11.05 -8.45
N ARG A 35 13.30 -11.08 -8.19
CA ARG A 35 12.29 -10.77 -9.21
C ARG A 35 12.36 -9.31 -9.66
N ALA A 36 12.54 -8.36 -8.73
CA ALA A 36 12.68 -6.94 -9.06
C ALA A 36 13.95 -6.67 -9.89
N LEU A 37 15.07 -7.32 -9.55
CA LEU A 37 16.31 -7.24 -10.32
C LEU A 37 16.13 -7.85 -11.71
N ALA A 38 15.50 -9.01 -11.83
CA ALA A 38 15.22 -9.66 -13.11
C ALA A 38 14.31 -8.80 -14.00
N ASP A 39 13.29 -8.15 -13.43
CA ASP A 39 12.40 -7.24 -14.15
C ASP A 39 13.15 -6.03 -14.73
N ALA A 40 14.15 -5.54 -14.01
CA ALA A 40 15.03 -4.45 -14.44
C ALA A 40 16.21 -4.89 -15.31
N GLU A 41 16.42 -6.20 -15.51
CA GLU A 41 17.64 -6.80 -16.08
C GLU A 41 18.93 -6.35 -15.41
N LEU A 42 18.88 -6.17 -14.08
CA LEU A 42 19.99 -5.77 -13.23
C LEU A 42 20.47 -6.93 -12.35
N THR A 43 21.68 -6.79 -11.84
CA THR A 43 22.31 -7.71 -10.88
C THR A 43 22.46 -7.05 -9.52
N TRP A 44 22.83 -7.84 -8.51
CA TRP A 44 23.16 -7.31 -7.18
C TRP A 44 24.29 -6.29 -7.22
N ALA A 45 25.22 -6.39 -8.17
CA ALA A 45 26.36 -5.47 -8.32
C ALA A 45 25.92 -4.05 -8.75
N ASP A 46 24.79 -3.95 -9.45
CA ASP A 46 24.27 -2.68 -9.97
C ASP A 46 23.56 -1.82 -8.90
N ILE A 47 23.34 -2.38 -7.71
CA ILE A 47 22.67 -1.73 -6.59
C ILE A 47 23.66 -0.99 -5.70
N ASP A 48 23.44 0.30 -5.47
CA ASP A 48 24.29 1.14 -4.62
C ASP A 48 23.89 1.08 -3.15
N ALA A 49 22.59 0.95 -2.84
CA ALA A 49 22.06 0.90 -1.49
C ALA A 49 20.78 0.07 -1.39
N VAL A 50 20.47 -0.42 -0.18
CA VAL A 50 19.26 -1.19 0.11
C VAL A 50 18.45 -0.50 1.20
N VAL A 51 17.14 -0.32 0.98
CA VAL A 51 16.21 0.23 1.97
C VAL A 51 15.12 -0.78 2.24
N ILE A 52 15.00 -1.22 3.49
CA ILE A 52 14.03 -2.23 3.90
C ILE A 52 12.96 -1.68 4.84
N GLY A 53 11.78 -2.26 4.78
CA GLY A 53 10.66 -1.97 5.66
C GLY A 53 9.97 -3.23 6.18
N LYS A 54 9.60 -3.20 7.44
CA LYS A 54 8.86 -4.25 8.12
C LYS A 54 7.99 -3.62 9.20
N ALA A 55 6.79 -4.13 9.40
CA ALA A 55 5.91 -3.72 10.48
C ALA A 55 6.41 -4.30 11.83
N PRO A 56 5.59 -4.60 12.82
CA PRO A 56 6.07 -4.97 14.15
C PRO A 56 7.03 -6.17 14.13
N ASP A 57 8.07 -6.10 14.94
CA ASP A 57 9.06 -7.19 15.09
C ASP A 57 8.47 -8.45 15.76
N PHE A 58 7.27 -8.33 16.31
CA PHE A 58 6.55 -9.43 16.95
C PHE A 58 6.10 -10.55 16.00
N PHE A 59 5.94 -10.29 14.72
CA PHE A 59 5.37 -11.29 13.81
C PHE A 59 6.26 -12.50 13.61
N GLU A 60 7.58 -12.31 13.60
CA GLU A 60 8.54 -13.41 13.50
C GLU A 60 9.42 -13.57 14.76
N GLY A 61 9.24 -12.70 15.74
CA GLY A 61 10.11 -12.64 16.90
C GLY A 61 11.54 -12.21 16.57
N VAL A 62 11.78 -11.69 15.37
CA VAL A 62 13.09 -11.21 14.92
C VAL A 62 13.17 -9.71 15.13
N MET A 63 13.85 -9.30 16.17
CA MET A 63 14.23 -7.91 16.36
C MET A 63 15.44 -7.58 15.49
N MET A 64 15.45 -6.38 14.90
CA MET A 64 16.52 -5.95 13.99
C MET A 64 16.76 -6.93 12.82
N PRO A 65 15.74 -7.16 11.95
CA PRO A 65 15.84 -8.13 10.86
C PRO A 65 16.97 -7.80 9.88
N GLU A 66 17.39 -6.55 9.78
CA GLU A 66 18.52 -6.10 8.97
C GLU A 66 19.81 -6.87 9.27
N LEU A 67 20.01 -7.33 10.49
CA LEU A 67 21.21 -8.11 10.87
C LEU A 67 21.27 -9.48 10.17
N TYR A 68 20.10 -10.00 9.74
CA TYR A 68 19.98 -11.33 9.12
C TYR A 68 19.77 -11.28 7.62
N LEU A 69 19.57 -10.09 7.04
CA LEU A 69 19.11 -9.95 5.65
C LEU A 69 20.17 -9.39 4.71
N ALA A 70 21.29 -8.88 5.22
CA ALA A 70 22.32 -8.23 4.39
C ALA A 70 22.86 -9.16 3.29
N ASP A 71 23.19 -10.40 3.62
CA ASP A 71 23.67 -11.38 2.64
C ASP A 71 22.58 -11.76 1.62
N ALA A 72 21.36 -11.97 2.09
CA ALA A 72 20.24 -12.36 1.24
C ALA A 72 19.88 -11.29 0.20
N LEU A 73 20.14 -10.02 0.54
CA LEU A 73 19.83 -8.85 -0.28
C LEU A 73 21.02 -8.27 -1.03
N GLY A 74 22.18 -8.97 -1.03
CA GLY A 74 23.40 -8.49 -1.66
C GLY A 74 23.86 -7.12 -1.13
N ALA A 75 23.56 -6.83 0.13
CA ALA A 75 23.84 -5.55 0.79
C ALA A 75 25.23 -5.50 1.46
N VAL A 76 25.97 -6.61 1.46
CA VAL A 76 27.33 -6.65 2.05
C VAL A 76 28.22 -5.62 1.35
N GLY A 77 28.83 -4.73 2.14
CA GLY A 77 29.66 -3.64 1.64
C GLY A 77 28.88 -2.43 1.10
N LYS A 78 27.56 -2.41 1.25
CA LYS A 78 26.67 -1.31 0.80
C LYS A 78 25.89 -0.73 1.97
N PRO A 79 25.45 0.53 1.89
CA PRO A 79 24.48 1.08 2.84
C PRO A 79 23.18 0.26 2.85
N MET A 80 22.76 -0.12 4.05
CA MET A 80 21.47 -0.76 4.28
C MET A 80 20.72 -0.03 5.38
N LEU A 81 19.51 0.39 5.10
CA LEU A 81 18.68 1.21 5.99
C LEU A 81 17.36 0.48 6.25
N ARG A 82 16.88 0.56 7.48
CA ARG A 82 15.51 0.15 7.84
C ARG A 82 14.64 1.36 8.14
N VAL A 83 13.43 1.35 7.59
CA VAL A 83 12.39 2.34 7.86
C VAL A 83 11.28 1.68 8.68
N HIS A 84 10.68 2.41 9.61
CA HIS A 84 9.54 1.94 10.39
C HIS A 84 8.56 3.08 10.66
N THR A 85 7.31 2.93 10.18
CA THR A 85 6.20 3.86 10.40
C THR A 85 4.88 3.10 10.54
N ALA A 86 4.85 2.11 11.43
CA ALA A 86 3.72 1.20 11.63
C ALA A 86 3.23 0.58 10.29
N GLY A 87 1.92 0.50 10.04
CA GLY A 87 1.36 -0.09 8.81
C GLY A 87 1.68 0.67 7.51
N SER A 88 2.04 1.96 7.58
CA SER A 88 2.45 2.74 6.41
C SER A 88 3.90 2.47 5.96
N VAL A 89 4.61 1.60 6.67
CA VAL A 89 6.04 1.35 6.50
C VAL A 89 6.44 1.04 5.05
N GLY A 90 5.64 0.26 4.33
CA GLY A 90 5.96 -0.08 2.94
C GLY A 90 6.05 1.15 2.02
N GLY A 91 5.09 2.07 2.14
CA GLY A 91 5.12 3.34 1.41
C GLY A 91 6.25 4.26 1.86
N SER A 92 6.45 4.39 3.17
CA SER A 92 7.54 5.20 3.73
C SER A 92 8.92 4.72 3.29
N THR A 93 9.11 3.40 3.23
CA THR A 93 10.35 2.76 2.75
C THR A 93 10.64 3.11 1.29
N ALA A 94 9.63 3.03 0.42
CA ALA A 94 9.74 3.41 -0.98
C ALA A 94 10.08 4.91 -1.15
N LEU A 95 9.44 5.78 -0.34
CA LEU A 95 9.73 7.22 -0.37
C LEU A 95 11.14 7.57 0.12
N VAL A 96 11.65 6.87 1.14
CA VAL A 96 13.04 7.04 1.58
C VAL A 96 14.00 6.67 0.44
N ALA A 97 13.77 5.52 -0.22
CA ALA A 97 14.58 5.12 -1.37
C ALA A 97 14.50 6.14 -2.52
N ALA A 98 13.30 6.62 -2.86
CA ALA A 98 13.12 7.67 -3.87
C ALA A 98 13.86 8.97 -3.52
N ASN A 99 13.84 9.37 -2.25
CA ASN A 99 14.55 10.56 -1.79
C ASN A 99 16.08 10.41 -1.88
N LEU A 100 16.63 9.21 -1.63
CA LEU A 100 18.07 8.95 -1.82
C LEU A 100 18.50 9.12 -3.27
N VAL A 101 17.69 8.67 -4.22
CA VAL A 101 17.93 8.87 -5.65
C VAL A 101 17.73 10.35 -6.03
N ALA A 102 16.63 10.96 -5.63
CA ALA A 102 16.32 12.36 -5.94
C ALA A 102 17.38 13.35 -5.41
N ALA A 103 17.98 13.04 -4.27
CA ALA A 103 19.07 13.81 -3.66
C ALA A 103 20.45 13.47 -4.23
N ARG A 104 20.53 12.51 -5.18
CA ARG A 104 21.79 12.01 -5.78
C ARG A 104 22.78 11.44 -4.78
N VAL A 105 22.28 10.90 -3.65
CA VAL A 105 23.11 10.17 -2.67
C VAL A 105 23.49 8.80 -3.24
N HIS A 106 22.55 8.15 -3.91
CA HIS A 106 22.72 6.87 -4.62
C HIS A 106 21.98 6.94 -5.95
N ARG A 107 22.50 6.24 -6.97
CA ARG A 107 21.87 6.22 -8.30
C ARG A 107 20.81 5.15 -8.42
N THR A 108 21.11 3.95 -7.91
CA THR A 108 20.25 2.78 -8.03
C THR A 108 20.04 2.19 -6.64
N VAL A 109 18.80 2.20 -6.19
CA VAL A 109 18.40 1.75 -4.85
C VAL A 109 17.42 0.59 -4.96
N LEU A 110 17.75 -0.53 -4.34
CA LEU A 110 16.81 -1.62 -4.10
C LEU A 110 16.01 -1.28 -2.84
N THR A 111 14.70 -1.21 -2.97
CA THR A 111 13.81 -1.04 -1.83
C THR A 111 12.84 -2.20 -1.73
N LEU A 112 12.57 -2.67 -0.52
CA LEU A 112 11.64 -3.77 -0.29
C LEU A 112 10.97 -3.68 1.06
N ALA A 113 9.77 -4.24 1.12
CA ALA A 113 9.04 -4.44 2.35
C ALA A 113 8.42 -5.84 2.40
N PHE A 114 8.29 -6.38 3.60
CA PHE A 114 7.94 -7.77 3.80
C PHE A 114 7.27 -8.01 5.15
N GLU A 115 6.56 -9.13 5.24
CA GLU A 115 6.03 -9.65 6.50
C GLU A 115 5.81 -11.16 6.42
N LYS A 116 6.04 -11.87 7.54
CA LYS A 116 5.66 -13.28 7.74
C LYS A 116 4.74 -13.41 8.96
N GLN A 117 3.52 -12.89 8.82
CA GLN A 117 2.54 -12.83 9.90
C GLN A 117 2.15 -14.20 10.45
N SER A 118 2.34 -15.27 9.65
CA SER A 118 2.05 -16.64 10.05
C SER A 118 2.98 -17.18 11.15
N GLU A 119 4.13 -16.55 11.38
CA GLU A 119 5.09 -16.99 12.39
C GLU A 119 4.78 -16.49 13.80
N SER A 120 3.75 -15.64 13.96
CA SER A 120 3.24 -15.16 15.23
C SER A 120 1.73 -14.91 15.18
N ASN A 121 1.20 -14.22 16.18
CA ASN A 121 -0.19 -13.81 16.24
C ASN A 121 -0.33 -12.35 15.83
N ALA A 122 -0.76 -12.11 14.59
CA ALA A 122 -0.95 -10.76 14.04
C ALA A 122 -1.90 -9.91 14.87
N MET A 123 -2.96 -10.49 15.43
CA MET A 123 -3.90 -9.75 16.29
C MET A 123 -3.24 -9.28 17.58
N TRP A 124 -2.33 -10.08 18.12
CA TRP A 124 -1.56 -9.71 19.31
C TRP A 124 -0.55 -8.60 19.02
N GLY A 125 0.17 -8.70 17.91
CA GLY A 125 1.11 -7.67 17.46
C GLY A 125 0.44 -6.34 17.09
N LEU A 126 -0.86 -6.35 16.76
CA LEU A 126 -1.67 -5.16 16.46
C LEU A 126 -2.45 -4.64 17.67
N SER A 127 -2.45 -5.37 18.79
CA SER A 127 -3.03 -4.90 20.05
C SER A 127 -2.06 -3.92 20.70
N LEU A 128 -2.45 -2.66 20.74
CA LEU A 128 -1.62 -1.62 21.34
C LEU A 128 -1.73 -1.68 22.87
N PRO A 129 -0.67 -2.05 23.59
CA PRO A 129 -0.67 -1.96 25.04
C PRO A 129 -0.59 -0.49 25.45
N VAL A 130 -1.72 0.12 25.67
CA VAL A 130 -1.75 1.47 26.19
C VAL A 130 -1.94 1.41 27.70
N PRO A 131 -1.03 1.97 28.50
CA PRO A 131 -1.06 1.84 29.96
C PRO A 131 -2.36 2.31 30.63
N PHE A 132 -3.15 3.10 29.93
CA PHE A 132 -4.36 3.73 30.47
C PHE A 132 -5.66 3.24 29.82
N GLN A 133 -5.58 2.36 28.84
CA GLN A 133 -6.78 1.77 28.24
C GLN A 133 -6.98 0.36 28.75
N GLN A 134 -8.14 0.15 29.31
CA GLN A 134 -8.67 -1.19 29.51
C GLN A 134 -8.68 -1.91 28.15
N PRO A 135 -8.51 -3.24 28.09
CA PRO A 135 -8.45 -4.01 26.84
C PRO A 135 -9.82 -4.08 26.14
N LEU A 136 -10.44 -2.92 25.93
CA LEU A 136 -11.64 -2.75 25.10
C LEU A 136 -11.35 -2.85 23.61
N LEU A 137 -10.07 -2.76 23.24
CA LEU A 137 -9.62 -2.82 21.86
C LEU A 137 -9.12 -4.23 21.57
N ALA A 138 -10.02 -5.10 21.15
CA ALA A 138 -9.70 -6.43 20.67
C ALA A 138 -9.10 -6.35 19.26
N GLY A 139 -7.81 -6.08 19.17
CA GLY A 139 -7.09 -5.96 17.92
C GLY A 139 -7.53 -4.76 17.06
N ALA A 140 -7.08 -4.75 15.79
CA ALA A 140 -7.33 -3.65 14.87
C ALA A 140 -8.82 -3.39 14.63
N GLY A 141 -9.62 -4.43 14.41
CA GLY A 141 -11.05 -4.27 14.11
C GLY A 141 -11.84 -3.56 15.20
N GLY A 142 -11.58 -3.90 16.47
CA GLY A 142 -12.21 -3.24 17.61
C GLY A 142 -11.84 -1.76 17.72
N PHE A 143 -10.63 -1.39 17.29
CA PHE A 143 -10.20 0.01 17.22
C PHE A 143 -10.88 0.78 16.06
N PHE A 144 -11.03 0.14 14.89
CA PHE A 144 -11.53 0.81 13.70
C PHE A 144 -13.05 0.85 13.57
N ALA A 145 -13.78 -0.09 14.14
CA ALA A 145 -15.24 -0.15 14.06
C ALA A 145 -15.95 1.14 14.54
N PRO A 146 -15.54 1.79 15.64
CA PRO A 146 -16.11 3.09 16.03
C PRO A 146 -15.92 4.20 14.99
N HIS A 147 -14.82 4.19 14.22
CA HIS A 147 -14.59 5.17 13.16
C HIS A 147 -15.55 4.96 12.00
N VAL A 148 -15.76 3.70 11.60
CA VAL A 148 -16.75 3.33 10.59
C VAL A 148 -18.15 3.75 11.02
N ARG A 149 -18.53 3.47 12.26
CA ARG A 149 -19.83 3.88 12.79
C ARG A 149 -19.98 5.40 12.83
N ALA A 150 -18.91 6.14 13.13
CA ALA A 150 -18.91 7.60 13.08
C ALA A 150 -19.08 8.11 11.64
N TYR A 151 -18.42 7.49 10.67
CA TYR A 151 -18.59 7.80 9.26
C TYR A 151 -20.04 7.61 8.80
N MET A 152 -20.63 6.44 9.06
CA MET A 152 -22.03 6.15 8.71
C MET A 152 -23.01 7.18 9.32
N ARG A 153 -22.80 7.55 10.58
CA ARG A 153 -23.64 8.58 11.24
C ARG A 153 -23.47 9.96 10.62
N ARG A 154 -22.26 10.33 10.22
CA ARG A 154 -21.94 11.63 9.63
C ARG A 154 -22.50 11.77 8.23
N THR A 155 -22.47 10.71 7.44
CA THR A 155 -22.76 10.75 5.99
C THR A 155 -24.11 10.16 5.61
N GLY A 156 -24.72 9.35 6.48
CA GLY A 156 -25.91 8.58 6.14
C GLY A 156 -25.65 7.41 5.19
N ALA A 157 -24.38 6.97 5.04
CA ALA A 157 -24.01 5.86 4.16
C ALA A 157 -24.78 4.58 4.53
N PRO A 158 -25.39 3.87 3.53
CA PRO A 158 -26.04 2.58 3.76
C PRO A 158 -25.09 1.52 4.29
N ASP A 159 -25.60 0.56 5.05
CA ASP A 159 -24.82 -0.54 5.62
C ASP A 159 -24.27 -1.54 4.59
N THR A 160 -24.74 -1.46 3.35
CA THR A 160 -24.30 -2.27 2.21
C THR A 160 -22.97 -1.82 1.61
N ILE A 161 -22.54 -0.58 1.84
CA ILE A 161 -21.36 0.01 1.18
C ILE A 161 -20.08 -0.77 1.47
N GLY A 162 -19.85 -1.16 2.73
CA GLY A 162 -18.69 -1.97 3.08
C GLY A 162 -18.65 -3.30 2.31
N SER A 163 -19.81 -3.92 2.13
CA SER A 163 -19.91 -5.18 1.39
C SER A 163 -19.68 -5.00 -0.12
N LEU A 164 -20.11 -3.88 -0.71
CA LEU A 164 -19.83 -3.56 -2.12
C LEU A 164 -18.33 -3.41 -2.36
N VAL A 165 -17.63 -2.66 -1.53
CA VAL A 165 -16.17 -2.51 -1.61
C VAL A 165 -15.47 -3.86 -1.49
N ALA A 166 -15.83 -4.66 -0.48
CA ALA A 166 -15.22 -5.97 -0.26
C ALA A 166 -15.43 -6.91 -1.45
N TYR A 167 -16.64 -6.93 -2.00
CA TYR A 167 -16.97 -7.74 -3.18
C TYR A 167 -16.17 -7.31 -4.40
N LYS A 168 -16.08 -6.01 -4.67
CA LYS A 168 -15.29 -5.43 -5.76
C LYS A 168 -13.82 -5.83 -5.65
N ASP A 169 -13.18 -5.56 -4.50
CA ASP A 169 -11.76 -5.85 -4.31
C ASP A 169 -11.45 -7.36 -4.44
N ARG A 170 -12.32 -8.24 -3.94
CA ARG A 170 -12.17 -9.69 -4.08
C ARG A 170 -12.30 -10.17 -5.53
N ARG A 171 -13.20 -9.56 -6.32
CA ARG A 171 -13.30 -9.83 -7.76
C ARG A 171 -12.05 -9.38 -8.50
N ASN A 172 -11.55 -8.19 -8.20
CA ASN A 172 -10.32 -7.66 -8.80
C ASN A 172 -9.13 -8.58 -8.50
N ALA A 173 -9.04 -9.11 -7.28
CA ALA A 173 -7.99 -10.03 -6.86
C ALA A 173 -7.91 -11.31 -7.71
N LEU A 174 -9.01 -11.79 -8.28
CA LEU A 174 -9.00 -12.95 -9.17
C LEU A 174 -8.13 -12.74 -10.41
N LYS A 175 -7.91 -11.49 -10.81
CA LYS A 175 -7.10 -11.09 -11.95
C LYS A 175 -5.63 -10.85 -11.58
N ASN A 176 -5.29 -10.82 -10.29
CA ASN A 176 -3.93 -10.59 -9.81
C ASN A 176 -3.28 -11.91 -9.36
N PRO A 177 -2.27 -12.43 -10.10
CA PRO A 177 -1.66 -13.72 -9.78
C PRO A 177 -0.92 -13.74 -8.43
N TYR A 178 -0.59 -12.58 -7.88
CA TYR A 178 0.09 -12.46 -6.59
C TYR A 178 -0.87 -12.39 -5.41
N ALA A 179 -2.14 -12.07 -5.62
CA ALA A 179 -3.11 -11.90 -4.55
C ALA A 179 -3.26 -13.16 -3.68
N HIS A 180 -3.52 -12.96 -2.37
CA HIS A 180 -3.69 -14.06 -1.43
C HIS A 180 -5.06 -14.73 -1.61
N LEU A 181 -6.13 -13.93 -1.65
CA LEU A 181 -7.49 -14.46 -1.69
C LEU A 181 -8.01 -14.52 -3.13
N HIS A 182 -8.19 -15.74 -3.63
CA HIS A 182 -8.83 -16.04 -4.91
C HIS A 182 -10.15 -16.79 -4.64
N GLU A 183 -11.21 -16.02 -4.36
CA GLU A 183 -12.53 -16.56 -3.99
C GLU A 183 -13.47 -16.57 -5.20
N HIS A 184 -13.37 -17.58 -6.07
CA HIS A 184 -14.12 -17.69 -7.32
C HIS A 184 -15.66 -17.74 -7.13
N ASP A 185 -16.12 -18.30 -6.02
CA ASP A 185 -17.55 -18.47 -5.73
C ASP A 185 -18.13 -17.34 -4.84
N LEU A 186 -17.40 -16.27 -4.64
CA LEU A 186 -17.87 -15.15 -3.81
C LEU A 186 -18.99 -14.39 -4.54
N THR A 187 -20.07 -14.12 -3.83
CA THR A 187 -21.17 -13.24 -4.28
C THR A 187 -21.38 -12.12 -3.27
N LEU A 188 -22.04 -11.05 -3.68
CA LEU A 188 -22.36 -9.95 -2.78
C LEU A 188 -23.21 -10.41 -1.58
N GLU A 189 -24.16 -11.33 -1.82
CA GLU A 189 -25.00 -11.89 -0.77
C GLU A 189 -24.19 -12.69 0.25
N LYS A 190 -23.15 -13.44 -0.20
CA LYS A 190 -22.24 -14.16 0.71
C LYS A 190 -21.43 -13.18 1.57
N VAL A 191 -20.96 -12.06 1.00
CA VAL A 191 -20.28 -11.00 1.76
C VAL A 191 -21.20 -10.44 2.82
N GLN A 192 -22.43 -10.05 2.44
CA GLN A 192 -23.44 -9.48 3.34
C GLN A 192 -23.89 -10.45 4.42
N ALA A 193 -23.92 -11.75 4.13
CA ALA A 193 -24.28 -12.80 5.08
C ALA A 193 -23.11 -13.23 5.99
N SER A 194 -21.89 -12.73 5.75
CA SER A 194 -20.75 -13.10 6.57
C SER A 194 -20.88 -12.62 8.02
N PRO A 195 -20.30 -13.35 9.00
CA PRO A 195 -20.46 -13.01 10.41
C PRO A 195 -20.04 -11.57 10.73
N MET A 196 -20.82 -10.90 11.59
CA MET A 196 -20.45 -9.61 12.17
C MET A 196 -19.32 -9.84 13.18
N LEU A 197 -18.15 -9.23 12.96
CA LEU A 197 -17.02 -9.34 13.89
C LEU A 197 -16.98 -8.18 14.89
N TRP A 198 -17.06 -6.96 14.37
CA TRP A 198 -17.10 -5.72 15.16
C TRP A 198 -18.11 -4.79 14.51
N ASP A 199 -19.28 -4.65 15.07
CA ASP A 199 -20.33 -3.81 14.47
C ASP A 199 -19.81 -2.41 14.10
N PRO A 200 -19.86 -1.97 12.80
CA PRO A 200 -20.59 -2.58 11.67
C PRO A 200 -19.72 -3.43 10.72
N ILE A 201 -18.54 -3.87 11.12
CA ILE A 201 -17.59 -4.59 10.26
C ILE A 201 -17.87 -6.09 10.26
N ARG A 202 -18.10 -6.67 9.08
CA ARG A 202 -18.27 -8.09 8.85
C ARG A 202 -16.95 -8.80 8.55
N TYR A 203 -16.92 -10.12 8.68
CA TYR A 203 -15.74 -10.95 8.39
C TYR A 203 -15.18 -10.70 6.98
N SER A 204 -16.04 -10.76 5.96
CA SER A 204 -15.62 -10.55 4.56
C SER A 204 -15.21 -9.11 4.23
N GLU A 205 -15.48 -8.17 5.12
CA GLU A 205 -15.09 -6.76 5.00
C GLU A 205 -13.71 -6.46 5.61
N THR A 206 -13.01 -7.51 6.07
CA THR A 206 -11.67 -7.39 6.67
C THR A 206 -10.59 -7.93 5.75
N CYS A 207 -9.38 -7.41 5.91
CA CYS A 207 -8.20 -7.92 5.20
C CYS A 207 -7.75 -9.27 5.79
N PRO A 208 -7.14 -10.16 4.96
CA PRO A 208 -6.49 -11.37 5.45
C PRO A 208 -5.19 -11.05 6.20
N SER A 209 -4.71 -12.02 6.96
CA SER A 209 -3.32 -12.06 7.42
C SER A 209 -2.51 -12.83 6.37
N SER A 210 -1.47 -12.21 5.81
CA SER A 210 -0.69 -12.79 4.71
C SER A 210 0.82 -12.78 5.01
N ASP A 211 1.51 -13.78 4.52
CA ASP A 211 2.96 -13.74 4.33
C ASP A 211 3.27 -13.23 2.93
N GLY A 212 4.28 -12.39 2.79
CA GLY A 212 4.73 -11.92 1.50
C GLY A 212 5.74 -10.78 1.55
N ALA A 213 6.34 -10.52 0.40
CA ALA A 213 7.30 -9.44 0.19
C ALA A 213 7.07 -8.77 -1.17
N CYS A 214 7.36 -7.48 -1.23
CA CYS A 214 7.39 -6.68 -2.45
C CYS A 214 8.69 -5.88 -2.49
N ALA A 215 9.34 -5.84 -3.65
CA ALA A 215 10.57 -5.12 -3.90
C ALA A 215 10.45 -4.25 -5.16
N MET A 216 11.16 -3.13 -5.17
CA MET A 216 11.29 -2.25 -6.35
C MET A 216 12.73 -1.81 -6.51
N VAL A 217 13.15 -1.60 -7.75
CA VAL A 217 14.41 -0.95 -8.11
C VAL A 217 14.11 0.47 -8.59
N LEU A 218 14.65 1.45 -7.87
CA LEU A 218 14.54 2.86 -8.18
C LEU A 218 15.87 3.38 -8.70
N THR A 219 15.85 4.23 -9.73
CA THR A 219 17.06 4.78 -10.32
C THR A 219 16.86 6.21 -10.84
N ASP A 220 17.95 6.87 -11.20
CA ASP A 220 17.98 8.18 -11.85
C ASP A 220 17.54 8.08 -13.33
N ARG A 221 17.42 9.24 -13.99
CA ARG A 221 17.07 9.29 -15.42
C ARG A 221 18.01 8.43 -16.27
N ALA A 222 19.31 8.54 -16.04
CA ALA A 222 20.27 7.79 -16.84
C ALA A 222 20.16 6.26 -16.67
N GLY A 223 19.73 5.80 -15.48
CA GLY A 223 19.39 4.39 -15.26
C GLY A 223 18.11 4.00 -15.98
N ALA A 224 17.08 4.84 -15.92
CA ALA A 224 15.81 4.62 -16.61
C ALA A 224 15.95 4.55 -18.13
N ASP A 225 16.78 5.42 -18.71
CA ASP A 225 17.04 5.45 -20.18
C ASP A 225 17.72 4.14 -20.68
N ARG A 226 18.31 3.35 -19.77
CA ARG A 226 18.91 2.04 -20.07
C ARG A 226 18.01 0.86 -19.72
N ALA A 227 16.89 1.11 -19.05
CA ALA A 227 15.99 0.04 -18.64
C ALA A 227 15.39 -0.66 -19.86
N PRO A 228 15.22 -2.01 -19.81
CA PRO A 228 14.70 -2.78 -20.93
C PRO A 228 13.19 -2.58 -21.16
N ARG A 229 12.51 -2.04 -20.15
CA ARG A 229 11.05 -1.87 -20.12
C ARG A 229 10.68 -0.43 -19.77
N PRO A 230 9.45 0.01 -20.08
CA PRO A 230 8.96 1.32 -19.67
C PRO A 230 9.12 1.52 -18.16
N ALA A 231 9.63 2.67 -17.76
CA ALA A 231 9.75 3.04 -16.36
C ALA A 231 8.46 3.74 -15.87
N ALA A 232 8.14 3.59 -14.58
CA ALA A 232 7.20 4.47 -13.93
C ALA A 232 7.96 5.61 -13.25
N TRP A 233 7.50 6.84 -13.38
CA TRP A 233 8.18 8.03 -12.89
C TRP A 233 7.47 8.61 -11.68
N VAL A 234 8.21 8.91 -10.62
CA VAL A 234 7.67 9.56 -9.43
C VAL A 234 7.44 11.05 -9.71
N HIS A 235 6.17 11.46 -9.77
CA HIS A 235 5.77 12.85 -9.98
C HIS A 235 5.65 13.63 -8.66
N GLY A 236 5.32 12.95 -7.59
CA GLY A 236 5.24 13.53 -6.26
C GLY A 236 5.22 12.44 -5.18
N GLY A 237 5.76 12.75 -4.02
CA GLY A 237 5.74 11.85 -2.88
C GLY A 237 5.78 12.62 -1.56
N ALA A 238 5.00 12.17 -0.58
CA ALA A 238 4.90 12.81 0.72
C ALA A 238 4.65 11.80 1.84
N MET A 239 5.06 12.19 3.05
CA MET A 239 4.71 11.53 4.31
C MET A 239 4.18 12.58 5.27
N ARG A 240 3.14 12.22 6.03
CA ARG A 240 2.54 13.06 7.08
C ARG A 240 2.16 12.21 8.28
N SER A 241 2.15 12.84 9.45
CA SER A 241 1.73 12.20 10.69
C SER A 241 0.73 13.06 11.44
N GLU A 242 -0.21 12.39 12.09
CA GLU A 242 -1.14 12.96 13.06
C GLU A 242 -0.45 13.05 14.44
N PRO A 243 -1.06 13.83 15.39
CA PRO A 243 -0.72 13.73 16.81
C PRO A 243 -0.86 12.30 17.34
N THR A 244 -0.75 12.11 18.65
CA THR A 244 -0.83 10.79 19.26
C THR A 244 -2.09 10.02 18.87
N LEU A 245 -2.06 8.72 19.08
CA LEU A 245 -3.12 7.79 18.72
C LEU A 245 -4.53 8.15 19.26
N PHE A 246 -4.63 8.85 20.38
CA PHE A 246 -5.88 8.93 21.16
C PHE A 246 -6.53 10.31 21.28
N ALA A 247 -5.85 11.40 21.02
CA ALA A 247 -6.38 12.71 21.32
C ALA A 247 -6.27 13.69 20.15
N GLY A 248 -7.31 14.49 19.96
CA GLY A 248 -7.25 15.70 19.16
C GLY A 248 -7.25 15.50 17.65
N LYS A 249 -7.68 14.34 17.14
CA LYS A 249 -7.82 14.12 15.69
C LYS A 249 -9.20 13.61 15.29
N ASP A 250 -9.58 13.90 14.06
CA ASP A 250 -10.74 13.29 13.41
C ASP A 250 -10.30 11.96 12.77
N PHE A 251 -10.83 10.84 13.26
CA PHE A 251 -10.51 9.52 12.73
C PHE A 251 -11.26 9.19 11.44
N VAL A 252 -12.33 9.92 11.13
CA VAL A 252 -13.10 9.77 9.89
C VAL A 252 -12.38 10.49 8.75
N SER A 253 -11.89 11.71 9.02
CA SER A 253 -11.14 12.51 8.05
C SER A 253 -9.85 13.04 8.68
N PRO A 254 -8.82 12.19 8.84
CA PRO A 254 -7.56 12.61 9.45
C PRO A 254 -6.84 13.66 8.58
N ARG A 255 -6.43 14.74 9.22
CA ARG A 255 -5.80 15.88 8.53
C ARG A 255 -4.48 15.49 7.84
N ALA A 256 -3.71 14.62 8.46
CA ALA A 256 -2.45 14.15 7.86
C ALA A 256 -2.67 13.43 6.51
N GLY A 257 -3.80 12.77 6.32
CA GLY A 257 -4.15 12.14 5.04
C GLY A 257 -4.37 13.19 3.95
N SER A 258 -5.25 14.16 4.21
CA SER A 258 -5.54 15.26 3.26
C SER A 258 -4.32 16.14 2.99
N ASP A 259 -3.53 16.50 4.03
CA ASP A 259 -2.30 17.27 3.85
C ASP A 259 -1.24 16.50 3.04
N CYS A 260 -1.15 15.17 3.23
CA CYS A 260 -0.26 14.30 2.46
C CYS A 260 -0.65 14.28 0.98
N ALA A 261 -1.94 14.10 0.68
CA ALA A 261 -2.48 14.15 -0.68
C ALA A 261 -2.23 15.53 -1.33
N ALA A 262 -2.50 16.62 -0.62
CA ALA A 262 -2.27 17.98 -1.11
C ALA A 262 -0.79 18.23 -1.45
N ASP A 263 0.13 17.71 -0.65
CA ASP A 263 1.57 17.81 -0.95
C ASP A 263 1.96 17.03 -2.21
N VAL A 264 1.43 15.83 -2.40
CA VAL A 264 1.65 15.01 -3.60
C VAL A 264 1.06 15.71 -4.83
N TYR A 265 -0.17 16.20 -4.74
CA TYR A 265 -0.85 16.88 -5.84
C TYR A 265 -0.12 18.15 -6.26
N ARG A 266 0.32 18.96 -5.30
CA ARG A 266 1.12 20.17 -5.57
C ARG A 266 2.42 19.84 -6.30
N GLN A 267 3.14 18.78 -5.90
CA GLN A 267 4.39 18.36 -6.54
C GLN A 267 4.14 17.87 -7.98
N ALA A 268 3.01 17.18 -8.21
CA ALA A 268 2.65 16.58 -9.48
C ALA A 268 1.83 17.50 -10.41
N GLY A 269 1.51 18.72 -9.98
CA GLY A 269 0.68 19.67 -10.74
C GLY A 269 -0.78 19.19 -10.90
N ILE A 270 -1.30 18.42 -9.93
CA ILE A 270 -2.70 17.95 -9.90
C ILE A 270 -3.57 19.02 -9.25
N THR A 271 -4.60 19.46 -9.95
CA THR A 271 -5.59 20.45 -9.48
C THR A 271 -6.99 19.85 -9.34
N ASP A 272 -7.26 18.75 -10.04
CA ASP A 272 -8.49 17.97 -9.99
C ASP A 272 -8.10 16.48 -9.94
N PRO A 273 -7.91 15.88 -8.75
CA PRO A 273 -7.48 14.50 -8.64
C PRO A 273 -8.46 13.53 -9.29
N ARG A 274 -9.76 13.81 -9.22
CA ARG A 274 -10.82 12.96 -9.78
C ARG A 274 -10.71 12.79 -11.30
N ARG A 275 -10.20 13.80 -12.01
CA ARG A 275 -10.09 13.81 -13.48
C ARG A 275 -8.68 13.58 -14.00
N GLN A 276 -7.67 13.71 -13.14
CA GLN A 276 -6.26 13.71 -13.55
C GLN A 276 -5.49 12.48 -13.08
N ILE A 277 -6.13 11.61 -12.28
CA ILE A 277 -5.56 10.35 -11.81
C ILE A 277 -6.42 9.22 -12.37
N ASP A 278 -5.78 8.28 -13.06
CA ASP A 278 -6.46 7.25 -13.85
C ASP A 278 -6.70 5.95 -13.04
N ALA A 279 -5.90 5.71 -12.00
CA ALA A 279 -6.03 4.55 -11.13
C ALA A 279 -5.53 4.86 -9.71
N VAL A 280 -6.14 4.25 -8.72
CA VAL A 280 -5.77 4.46 -7.31
C VAL A 280 -5.60 3.12 -6.60
N GLU A 281 -4.44 2.91 -6.02
CA GLU A 281 -4.14 1.78 -5.14
C GLU A 281 -4.14 2.27 -3.69
N MET A 282 -5.27 2.11 -3.02
CA MET A 282 -5.50 2.57 -1.65
C MET A 282 -5.22 1.48 -0.62
N TYR A 283 -4.68 1.87 0.51
CA TYR A 283 -4.57 1.01 1.69
C TYR A 283 -5.92 0.97 2.43
N VAL A 284 -6.70 -0.05 2.18
CA VAL A 284 -8.05 -0.27 2.72
C VAL A 284 -8.07 -1.57 3.53
N PRO A 285 -7.73 -1.55 4.84
CA PRO A 285 -7.67 -2.77 5.66
C PRO A 285 -9.05 -3.28 6.08
N PHE A 286 -10.03 -2.40 6.09
CA PHE A 286 -11.45 -2.66 6.28
C PHE A 286 -12.20 -1.92 5.18
N SER A 287 -13.13 -2.56 4.53
CA SER A 287 -13.78 -2.07 3.31
C SER A 287 -14.34 -0.64 3.41
N TRP A 288 -14.85 -0.27 4.56
CA TRP A 288 -15.38 1.07 4.83
C TRP A 288 -14.36 2.21 4.72
N TYR A 289 -13.07 1.89 4.73
CA TYR A 289 -12.03 2.91 4.55
C TYR A 289 -11.92 3.39 3.09
N GLU A 290 -12.43 2.65 2.11
CA GLU A 290 -12.44 3.16 0.73
C GLU A 290 -13.25 4.45 0.60
N PRO A 291 -14.55 4.51 0.95
CA PRO A 291 -15.31 5.75 0.85
C PRO A 291 -14.76 6.87 1.75
N MET A 292 -14.23 6.53 2.93
CA MET A 292 -13.56 7.52 3.80
C MET A 292 -12.34 8.13 3.15
N TRP A 293 -11.50 7.32 2.49
CA TRP A 293 -10.31 7.80 1.79
C TRP A 293 -10.66 8.52 0.48
N LEU A 294 -11.72 8.15 -0.23
CA LEU A 294 -12.18 8.92 -1.39
C LEU A 294 -12.46 10.38 -1.03
N GLU A 295 -13.05 10.62 0.12
CA GLU A 295 -13.29 11.97 0.64
C GLU A 295 -11.99 12.63 1.15
N ASN A 296 -11.24 11.92 1.98
CA ASN A 296 -10.03 12.45 2.63
C ASN A 296 -8.94 12.83 1.63
N LEU A 297 -8.83 12.11 0.51
CA LEU A 297 -7.86 12.35 -0.55
C LEU A 297 -8.40 13.29 -1.66
N GLY A 298 -9.61 13.80 -1.53
CA GLY A 298 -10.18 14.79 -2.43
C GLY A 298 -10.75 14.24 -3.75
N PHE A 299 -11.03 12.93 -3.83
CA PHE A 299 -11.73 12.34 -4.98
C PHE A 299 -13.25 12.55 -4.92
N ALA A 300 -13.78 12.76 -3.73
CA ALA A 300 -15.18 13.10 -3.46
C ALA A 300 -15.27 14.25 -2.45
N ALA A 301 -16.40 14.98 -2.48
CA ALA A 301 -16.74 15.91 -1.42
C ALA A 301 -17.04 15.16 -0.10
N GLU A 302 -16.96 15.85 1.03
CA GLU A 302 -17.31 15.29 2.33
C GLU A 302 -18.76 14.75 2.32
N GLY A 303 -18.92 13.50 2.77
CA GLY A 303 -20.21 12.80 2.78
C GLY A 303 -20.63 12.17 1.45
N GLU A 304 -19.82 12.27 0.39
CA GLU A 304 -20.17 11.80 -0.95
C GLU A 304 -19.36 10.57 -1.40
N GLY A 305 -18.31 10.17 -0.65
CA GLY A 305 -17.41 9.07 -1.03
C GLY A 305 -18.15 7.75 -1.25
N TRP A 306 -19.08 7.40 -0.37
CA TRP A 306 -19.88 6.19 -0.50
C TRP A 306 -20.76 6.13 -1.75
N LYS A 307 -21.18 7.31 -2.27
CA LYS A 307 -21.99 7.39 -3.49
C LYS A 307 -21.18 7.00 -4.74
N LEU A 308 -19.87 7.26 -4.75
CA LEU A 308 -18.99 6.80 -5.83
C LEU A 308 -18.89 5.27 -5.86
N THR A 309 -18.81 4.65 -4.70
CA THR A 309 -18.82 3.19 -4.57
C THR A 309 -20.18 2.61 -5.02
N GLU A 310 -21.30 3.18 -4.53
CA GLU A 310 -22.64 2.73 -4.88
C GLU A 310 -22.93 2.84 -6.38
N ALA A 311 -22.43 3.90 -7.02
CA ALA A 311 -22.59 4.14 -8.45
C ALA A 311 -21.64 3.33 -9.35
N GLY A 312 -20.77 2.48 -8.76
CA GLY A 312 -19.81 1.67 -9.50
C GLY A 312 -18.63 2.47 -10.10
N VAL A 313 -18.46 3.72 -9.69
CA VAL A 313 -17.38 4.60 -10.18
C VAL A 313 -15.99 4.03 -9.85
N THR A 314 -15.86 3.27 -8.77
CA THR A 314 -14.62 2.69 -8.28
C THR A 314 -14.34 1.27 -8.79
N GLU A 315 -15.21 0.73 -9.65
CA GLU A 315 -15.01 -0.56 -10.32
C GLU A 315 -13.81 -0.51 -11.26
N LEU A 316 -13.29 -1.68 -11.66
CA LEU A 316 -12.11 -1.78 -12.54
C LEU A 316 -12.30 -1.06 -13.88
N ASP A 317 -13.51 -1.08 -14.41
CA ASP A 317 -13.95 -0.42 -15.64
C ASP A 317 -14.72 0.88 -15.38
N GLY A 318 -14.73 1.36 -14.14
CA GLY A 318 -15.36 2.62 -13.75
C GLY A 318 -14.48 3.85 -14.08
N ASP A 319 -15.04 5.04 -13.85
CA ASP A 319 -14.35 6.31 -14.14
C ASP A 319 -13.15 6.59 -13.23
N LEU A 320 -13.05 5.95 -12.07
CA LEU A 320 -11.92 6.02 -11.13
C LEU A 320 -11.66 4.65 -10.52
N PRO A 321 -10.99 3.75 -11.22
CA PRO A 321 -10.66 2.43 -10.69
C PRO A 321 -9.87 2.51 -9.38
N VAL A 322 -10.43 1.90 -8.33
CA VAL A 322 -9.79 1.81 -7.01
C VAL A 322 -9.48 0.37 -6.69
N ASN A 323 -8.22 0.12 -6.30
CA ASN A 323 -7.69 -1.20 -5.99
C ASN A 323 -7.91 -2.21 -7.15
N PRO A 324 -7.51 -1.89 -8.38
CA PRO A 324 -7.57 -2.84 -9.48
C PRO A 324 -6.84 -4.15 -9.18
N SER A 325 -5.81 -4.13 -8.34
CA SER A 325 -5.07 -5.30 -7.89
C SER A 325 -5.80 -6.21 -6.89
N GLY A 326 -6.98 -5.79 -6.39
CA GLY A 326 -7.70 -6.43 -5.29
C GLY A 326 -7.37 -5.86 -3.91
N GLY A 327 -6.45 -4.92 -3.83
CA GLY A 327 -6.17 -4.14 -2.63
C GLY A 327 -5.70 -4.94 -1.41
N VAL A 328 -5.67 -4.24 -0.30
CA VAL A 328 -5.33 -4.81 1.01
C VAL A 328 -6.39 -5.80 1.50
N LEU A 329 -7.65 -5.61 1.10
CA LEU A 329 -8.74 -6.54 1.44
C LEU A 329 -8.51 -7.96 0.92
N SER A 330 -7.71 -8.11 -0.12
CA SER A 330 -7.41 -9.42 -0.70
C SER A 330 -5.97 -9.88 -0.44
N THR A 331 -5.08 -8.97 0.02
CA THR A 331 -3.65 -9.27 0.21
C THR A 331 -3.04 -8.32 1.25
N ASN A 332 -2.70 -8.84 2.43
CA ASN A 332 -2.19 -8.00 3.51
C ASN A 332 -1.01 -8.61 4.27
N PRO A 333 0.19 -8.71 3.67
CA PRO A 333 1.43 -8.82 4.45
C PRO A 333 1.77 -7.44 4.98
N ILE A 334 1.38 -7.14 6.20
CA ILE A 334 1.18 -5.77 6.73
C ILE A 334 2.34 -4.80 6.47
N GLY A 335 3.58 -5.25 6.64
CA GLY A 335 4.79 -4.45 6.36
C GLY A 335 4.95 -4.15 4.88
N ALA A 336 4.55 -5.07 3.99
CA ALA A 336 4.63 -4.90 2.55
C ALA A 336 3.41 -4.24 1.93
N SER A 337 2.26 -4.22 2.60
CA SER A 337 0.98 -3.78 2.00
C SER A 337 1.04 -2.39 1.37
N GLY A 338 1.70 -1.43 2.03
CA GLY A 338 1.89 -0.09 1.46
C GLY A 338 2.81 -0.08 0.25
N MET A 339 3.88 -0.90 0.24
CA MET A 339 4.78 -1.02 -0.91
C MET A 339 4.09 -1.70 -2.09
N ILE A 340 3.24 -2.69 -1.84
CA ILE A 340 2.42 -3.34 -2.88
C ILE A 340 1.50 -2.30 -3.55
N ARG A 341 0.84 -1.42 -2.78
CA ARG A 341 0.04 -0.32 -3.37
C ARG A 341 0.87 0.59 -4.26
N PHE A 342 2.09 0.86 -3.85
CA PHE A 342 3.02 1.67 -4.63
C PHE A 342 3.50 0.95 -5.90
N ALA A 343 3.84 -0.31 -5.78
CA ALA A 343 4.25 -1.16 -6.91
C ALA A 343 3.12 -1.36 -7.92
N GLU A 344 1.90 -1.65 -7.45
CA GLU A 344 0.74 -1.82 -8.33
C GLU A 344 0.39 -0.53 -9.08
N ALA A 345 0.45 0.63 -8.43
CA ALA A 345 0.32 1.91 -9.11
C ALA A 345 1.39 2.10 -10.22
N ALA A 346 2.63 1.67 -9.96
CA ALA A 346 3.69 1.72 -10.96
C ALA A 346 3.46 0.73 -12.12
N LEU A 347 2.96 -0.49 -11.84
CA LEU A 347 2.60 -1.47 -12.87
C LEU A 347 1.50 -0.94 -13.79
N GLN A 348 0.49 -0.22 -13.27
CA GLN A 348 -0.56 0.39 -14.09
C GLN A 348 0.01 1.37 -15.13
N VAL A 349 0.89 2.27 -14.73
CA VAL A 349 1.47 3.26 -15.67
C VAL A 349 2.54 2.67 -16.59
N ARG A 350 3.18 1.55 -16.21
CA ARG A 350 4.07 0.75 -17.07
C ARG A 350 3.31 -0.10 -18.07
N ARG A 351 2.00 -0.28 -17.90
CA ARG A 351 1.13 -1.20 -18.66
C ARG A 351 1.53 -2.67 -18.49
N GLU A 352 1.91 -3.03 -17.28
CA GLU A 352 2.38 -4.36 -16.90
C GLU A 352 1.57 -4.98 -15.75
N ALA A 353 0.38 -4.44 -15.47
CA ALA A 353 -0.52 -4.96 -14.44
C ALA A 353 -1.30 -6.24 -14.86
N GLY A 354 -1.08 -6.76 -16.07
CA GLY A 354 -1.72 -8.00 -16.54
C GLY A 354 -3.24 -7.87 -16.67
N GLU A 355 -3.99 -8.85 -16.16
CA GLU A 355 -5.45 -8.89 -16.31
C GLU A 355 -6.19 -7.81 -15.48
N HIS A 356 -5.53 -7.20 -14.49
CA HIS A 356 -6.09 -6.08 -13.72
C HIS A 356 -5.60 -4.71 -14.20
N GLN A 357 -5.11 -4.65 -15.43
CA GLN A 357 -4.67 -3.40 -16.07
C GLN A 357 -5.86 -2.47 -16.30
N VAL A 358 -5.73 -1.22 -15.88
CA VAL A 358 -6.64 -0.13 -16.22
C VAL A 358 -6.26 0.42 -17.59
N ASP A 359 -7.21 0.40 -18.52
CA ASP A 359 -6.96 0.85 -19.88
C ASP A 359 -6.57 2.34 -19.91
N GLY A 360 -5.49 2.62 -20.64
CA GLY A 360 -5.03 3.99 -20.85
C GLY A 360 -4.42 4.67 -19.63
N ALA A 361 -4.22 3.97 -18.51
CA ALA A 361 -3.64 4.56 -17.29
C ALA A 361 -2.27 5.19 -17.57
N ARG A 362 -2.15 6.48 -17.25
CA ARG A 362 -0.92 7.28 -17.39
C ARG A 362 -0.45 7.87 -16.08
N ARG A 363 -1.36 8.03 -15.11
CA ARG A 363 -1.09 8.51 -13.75
C ARG A 363 -1.81 7.64 -12.74
N ALA A 364 -1.07 7.14 -11.76
CA ALA A 364 -1.64 6.31 -10.70
C ALA A 364 -1.16 6.75 -9.32
N LEU A 365 -2.06 6.71 -8.34
CA LEU A 365 -1.76 7.04 -6.95
C LEU A 365 -1.57 5.76 -6.15
N GLY A 366 -0.45 5.65 -5.44
CA GLY A 366 -0.22 4.66 -4.39
C GLY A 366 -0.37 5.31 -3.01
N HIS A 367 -1.19 4.70 -2.14
CA HIS A 367 -1.48 5.19 -0.81
C HIS A 367 -1.16 4.14 0.25
N ALA A 368 -0.49 4.55 1.32
CA ALA A 368 -0.20 3.74 2.49
C ALA A 368 -0.56 4.50 3.77
N TYR A 369 -1.12 3.79 4.74
CA TYR A 369 -1.46 4.34 6.02
C TYR A 369 -1.19 3.35 7.16
N GLY A 370 -1.05 3.85 8.40
CA GLY A 370 -0.79 3.00 9.55
C GLY A 370 -0.95 3.71 10.89
N GLY A 371 -0.79 2.93 11.97
CA GLY A 371 -0.83 3.46 13.33
C GLY A 371 -2.19 4.04 13.71
N GLY A 372 -3.30 3.43 13.29
CA GLY A 372 -4.64 3.95 13.59
C GLY A 372 -4.88 5.34 12.98
N ALA A 373 -4.61 5.50 11.69
CA ALA A 373 -4.66 6.76 10.95
C ALA A 373 -3.68 7.83 11.49
N GLN A 374 -2.52 7.39 12.00
CA GLN A 374 -1.49 8.31 12.50
C GLN A 374 -0.43 8.64 11.45
N PHE A 375 -0.08 7.70 10.58
CA PHE A 375 0.96 7.87 9.56
C PHE A 375 0.39 7.65 8.17
N PHE A 376 0.70 8.54 7.26
CA PHE A 376 0.35 8.48 5.85
C PHE A 376 1.59 8.60 4.99
N ALA A 377 1.64 7.81 3.92
CA ALA A 377 2.66 7.90 2.89
C ALA A 377 1.97 7.72 1.53
N MET A 378 2.28 8.58 0.58
CA MET A 378 1.68 8.55 -0.75
C MET A 378 2.69 8.91 -1.81
N TRP A 379 2.53 8.34 -3.00
CA TRP A 379 3.17 8.85 -4.20
C TRP A 379 2.20 8.86 -5.39
N LEU A 380 2.43 9.78 -6.30
CA LEU A 380 1.86 9.77 -7.64
C LEU A 380 2.94 9.38 -8.62
N VAL A 381 2.66 8.39 -9.45
CA VAL A 381 3.54 7.95 -10.53
C VAL A 381 2.89 8.24 -11.89
N GLY A 382 3.74 8.45 -12.88
CA GLY A 382 3.33 8.68 -14.26
C GLY A 382 4.13 7.87 -15.26
N ALA A 383 3.57 7.69 -16.46
CA ALA A 383 4.22 6.99 -17.56
C ALA A 383 5.38 7.78 -18.20
N GLU A 384 5.37 9.09 -18.03
CA GLU A 384 6.39 10.00 -18.56
C GLU A 384 7.19 10.66 -17.42
N PRO A 385 8.42 11.09 -17.64
CA PRO A 385 9.17 11.86 -16.66
C PRO A 385 8.41 13.12 -16.23
N PRO A 386 8.56 13.57 -14.96
CA PRO A 386 7.99 14.83 -14.54
C PRO A 386 8.59 15.98 -15.38
N THR A 387 7.72 16.86 -15.85
CA THR A 387 8.15 18.14 -16.45
C THR A 387 8.71 19.01 -15.35
N GLY A 388 9.99 19.39 -15.47
CA GLY A 388 10.75 20.17 -14.49
C GLY A 388 10.18 21.53 -14.16
#